data_9be5cb71d8e6cf3499a6f30ab5785f76
#
_entry.id   9be5cb71d8e6cf3499a6f30ab5785f76
#
_cell.length_a   1.000
_cell.length_b   1.000
_cell.length_c   1.000
_cell.angle_alpha   90.00
_cell.angle_beta   90.00
_cell.angle_gamma   90.00
#
_symmetry.space_group_name_H-M   'P 1'
#
loop_
_entity.id
_entity.type
_entity.pdbx_description
1 polymer ?
#
loop_
_entity_poly.entity_id
_entity_poly.type
_entity_poly.pdbx_seq_one_letter_code
_entity_poly.pdbx_strand_id
1 'polypeptide(L)'
;TKISERRVPLLYLILNRLEKQGYLVDTPVFSKEGNLVQNSRDGTRYLMKKWYPGEECNLKREEDIFRAARKLGELHLGFQWYEPDLQEKEIFQKFQKEEVQEIPQNTQQSVCEEKKMDWTKLSPLLSKNPLEEMKRRNREMKKVRSFIRKRVAKNEFESYYLKHYEEIAWQAEKVTEQIERSGCQNLYERSIRERKMLHGDYNYHNVMIL
;
A
#
# COMPACT_ATOMS: atom_id res chain seq x y z
N THR A 1 0.29 -11.69 -4.98
CA THR A 1 0.94 -10.66 -4.12
C THR A 1 1.01 -11.23 -2.71
N LYS A 2 2.21 -11.27 -2.10
CA LYS A 2 2.35 -11.72 -0.71
C LYS A 2 1.60 -10.77 0.22
N ILE A 3 0.63 -11.27 0.95
CA ILE A 3 -0.09 -10.52 1.99
C ILE A 3 0.90 -10.27 3.14
N SER A 4 1.09 -8.99 3.47
CA SER A 4 1.97 -8.58 4.56
C SER A 4 1.18 -8.52 5.86
N GLU A 5 1.52 -9.36 6.83
CA GLU A 5 0.88 -9.39 8.15
C GLU A 5 0.99 -8.04 8.88
N ARG A 6 2.09 -7.32 8.70
CA ARG A 6 2.29 -5.98 9.30
C ARG A 6 1.40 -4.90 8.67
N ARG A 7 1.07 -5.04 7.38
CA ARG A 7 0.29 -4.04 6.64
C ARG A 7 -1.21 -4.22 6.84
N VAL A 8 -1.70 -5.45 6.98
CA VAL A 8 -3.13 -5.75 7.05
C VAL A 8 -3.83 -5.07 8.24
N PRO A 9 -3.26 -5.07 9.46
CA PRO A 9 -3.88 -4.36 10.59
C PRO A 9 -4.01 -2.86 10.36
N LEU A 10 -2.99 -2.21 9.76
CA LEU A 10 -3.07 -0.80 9.42
C LEU A 10 -4.13 -0.52 8.36
N LEU A 11 -4.21 -1.38 7.35
CA LEU A 11 -5.24 -1.29 6.33
C LEU A 11 -6.64 -1.44 6.94
N TYR A 12 -6.82 -2.40 7.85
CA TYR A 12 -8.07 -2.57 8.59
C TYR A 12 -8.46 -1.30 9.35
N LEU A 13 -7.54 -0.70 10.11
CA LEU A 13 -7.82 0.51 10.88
C LEU A 13 -8.28 1.67 10.00
N ILE A 14 -7.60 1.87 8.87
CA ILE A 14 -7.93 2.94 7.90
C ILE A 14 -9.31 2.69 7.29
N LEU A 15 -9.55 1.49 6.76
CA LEU A 15 -10.80 1.16 6.08
C LEU A 15 -11.99 1.13 7.05
N ASN A 16 -11.81 0.59 8.27
CA ASN A 16 -12.84 0.61 9.30
C ASN A 16 -13.24 2.03 9.71
N ARG A 17 -12.28 2.96 9.74
CA ARG A 17 -12.58 4.37 10.01
C ARG A 17 -13.36 5.03 8.88
N LEU A 18 -12.98 4.78 7.62
CA LEU A 18 -13.74 5.26 6.47
C LEU A 18 -15.18 4.71 6.49
N GLU A 19 -15.34 3.45 6.83
CA GLU A 19 -16.66 2.82 6.97
C GLU A 19 -17.50 3.50 8.07
N LYS A 20 -16.91 3.79 9.24
CA LYS A 20 -17.55 4.56 10.31
C LYS A 20 -17.97 5.97 9.87
N GLN A 21 -17.30 6.54 8.86
CA GLN A 21 -17.66 7.82 8.23
C GLN A 21 -18.69 7.69 7.09
N GLY A 22 -19.19 6.48 6.84
CA GLY A 22 -20.22 6.21 5.84
C GLY A 22 -19.67 5.90 4.44
N TYR A 23 -18.35 5.69 4.27
CA TYR A 23 -17.81 5.22 3.01
C TYR A 23 -18.01 3.70 2.88
N LEU A 24 -18.42 3.27 1.68
CA LEU A 24 -18.49 1.86 1.33
C LEU A 24 -17.11 1.41 0.83
N VAL A 25 -16.40 0.69 1.65
CA VAL A 25 -15.03 0.22 1.39
C VAL A 25 -14.89 -1.26 1.72
N ASP A 26 -14.03 -1.95 1.03
CA ASP A 26 -13.79 -3.38 1.13
C ASP A 26 -13.00 -3.76 2.41
N THR A 27 -13.51 -3.37 3.57
CA THR A 27 -12.89 -3.59 4.87
C THR A 27 -12.62 -5.07 5.11
N PRO A 28 -11.39 -5.46 5.52
CA PRO A 28 -11.10 -6.83 5.96
C PRO A 28 -11.99 -7.29 7.11
N VAL A 29 -12.36 -8.57 7.11
CA VAL A 29 -13.24 -9.18 8.11
C VAL A 29 -12.46 -10.17 8.96
N PHE A 30 -12.68 -10.15 10.27
CA PHE A 30 -12.08 -11.12 11.17
C PHE A 30 -12.70 -12.51 10.98
N SER A 31 -11.88 -13.54 11.10
CA SER A 31 -12.36 -14.92 11.22
C SER A 31 -13.04 -15.14 12.57
N LYS A 32 -13.64 -16.31 12.75
CA LYS A 32 -14.22 -16.70 14.04
C LYS A 32 -13.18 -16.77 15.17
N GLU A 33 -11.94 -17.05 14.82
CA GLU A 33 -10.78 -17.10 15.72
C GLU A 33 -10.17 -15.70 15.99
N GLY A 34 -10.71 -14.66 15.35
CA GLY A 34 -10.28 -13.29 15.56
C GLY A 34 -9.04 -12.86 14.73
N ASN A 35 -8.74 -13.57 13.64
CA ASN A 35 -7.60 -13.27 12.77
C ASN A 35 -8.06 -12.59 11.48
N LEU A 36 -7.30 -11.60 10.99
CA LEU A 36 -7.54 -10.94 9.69
C LEU A 36 -6.94 -11.74 8.53
N VAL A 37 -5.76 -12.33 8.74
CA VAL A 37 -5.09 -13.17 7.73
C VAL A 37 -5.30 -14.63 8.09
N GLN A 38 -5.69 -15.41 7.12
CA GLN A 38 -5.93 -16.85 7.25
C GLN A 38 -4.95 -17.61 6.35
N ASN A 39 -4.66 -18.86 6.73
CA ASN A 39 -3.91 -19.79 5.92
C ASN A 39 -4.86 -20.88 5.40
N SER A 40 -4.86 -21.12 4.11
CA SER A 40 -5.56 -22.26 3.53
C SER A 40 -4.77 -23.57 3.77
N ARG A 41 -5.36 -24.71 3.44
CA ARG A 41 -4.73 -26.03 3.65
C ARG A 41 -3.43 -26.22 2.87
N ASP A 42 -3.26 -25.52 1.77
CA ASP A 42 -2.04 -25.52 0.93
C ASP A 42 -0.99 -24.48 1.37
N GLY A 43 -1.22 -23.79 2.51
CA GLY A 43 -0.35 -22.76 3.03
C GLY A 43 -0.50 -21.39 2.36
N THR A 44 -1.45 -21.23 1.43
CA THR A 44 -1.72 -19.94 0.81
C THR A 44 -2.37 -19.00 1.81
N ARG A 45 -1.83 -17.81 1.95
CA ARG A 45 -2.38 -16.75 2.80
C ARG A 45 -3.49 -16.01 2.08
N TYR A 46 -4.60 -15.82 2.76
CA TYR A 46 -5.72 -15.04 2.26
C TYR A 46 -6.33 -14.16 3.35
N LEU A 47 -7.09 -13.16 2.94
CA LEU A 47 -7.96 -12.38 3.80
C LEU A 47 -9.34 -12.27 3.17
N MET A 48 -10.35 -12.23 4.00
CA MET A 48 -11.72 -11.95 3.58
C MET A 48 -11.99 -10.46 3.72
N LYS A 49 -12.78 -9.92 2.80
CA LYS A 49 -13.18 -8.52 2.78
C LYS A 49 -14.69 -8.42 2.63
N LYS A 50 -15.26 -7.32 3.09
CA LYS A 50 -16.64 -6.96 2.76
C LYS A 50 -16.76 -6.79 1.25
N TRP A 51 -17.88 -7.24 0.71
CA TRP A 51 -18.20 -7.10 -0.69
C TRP A 51 -19.52 -6.35 -0.84
N TYR A 52 -19.60 -5.49 -1.82
CA TYR A 52 -20.81 -4.71 -2.11
C TYR A 52 -21.34 -5.10 -3.49
N PRO A 53 -22.68 -5.24 -3.65
CA PRO A 53 -23.27 -5.44 -4.97
C PRO A 53 -23.03 -4.18 -5.81
N GLY A 54 -22.86 -4.35 -7.13
CA GLY A 54 -22.62 -3.25 -8.04
C GLY A 54 -21.88 -3.70 -9.29
N GLU A 55 -21.64 -2.77 -10.20
CA GLU A 55 -20.85 -2.99 -11.40
C GLU A 55 -19.51 -2.26 -11.30
N GLU A 56 -18.48 -2.77 -11.96
CA GLU A 56 -17.23 -2.01 -12.11
C GLU A 56 -17.51 -0.71 -12.88
N CYS A 57 -16.78 0.36 -12.54
CA CYS A 57 -16.83 1.62 -13.22
C CYS A 57 -16.57 1.45 -14.72
N ASN A 58 -17.54 1.83 -15.55
CA ASN A 58 -17.45 1.69 -17.00
C ASN A 58 -16.85 2.94 -17.64
N LEU A 59 -15.63 2.85 -18.15
CA LEU A 59 -14.92 3.98 -18.78
C LEU A 59 -15.57 4.51 -20.06
N LYS A 60 -16.57 3.81 -20.61
CA LYS A 60 -17.37 4.27 -21.75
C LYS A 60 -18.59 5.10 -21.31
N ARG A 61 -18.94 5.10 -20.04
CA ARG A 61 -20.02 5.90 -19.45
C ARG A 61 -19.42 7.14 -18.77
N GLU A 62 -19.67 8.30 -19.32
CA GLU A 62 -19.14 9.57 -18.79
C GLU A 62 -19.60 9.81 -17.35
N GLU A 63 -20.86 9.47 -17.04
CA GLU A 63 -21.42 9.58 -15.70
C GLU A 63 -20.61 8.76 -14.65
N ASP A 64 -20.21 7.54 -14.99
CA ASP A 64 -19.39 6.70 -14.09
C ASP A 64 -18.04 7.34 -13.80
N ILE A 65 -17.43 7.94 -14.84
CA ILE A 65 -16.14 8.63 -14.70
C ILE A 65 -16.29 9.84 -13.76
N PHE A 66 -17.34 10.65 -13.93
CA PHE A 66 -17.60 11.79 -13.04
C PHE A 66 -17.89 11.35 -11.61
N ARG A 67 -18.70 10.30 -11.41
CA ARG A 67 -19.00 9.75 -10.09
C ARG A 67 -17.72 9.24 -9.42
N ALA A 68 -16.89 8.51 -10.15
CA ALA A 68 -15.60 8.01 -9.64
C ALA A 68 -14.67 9.17 -9.28
N ALA A 69 -14.48 10.17 -10.15
CA ALA A 69 -13.62 11.31 -9.88
C ALA A 69 -14.10 12.13 -8.66
N ARG A 70 -15.41 12.38 -8.55
CA ARG A 70 -16.01 13.04 -7.38
C ARG A 70 -15.73 12.24 -6.10
N LYS A 71 -15.95 10.92 -6.14
CA LYS A 71 -15.72 10.04 -5.00
C LYS A 71 -14.26 10.02 -4.58
N LEU A 72 -13.33 10.07 -5.53
CA LEU A 72 -11.88 10.19 -5.21
C LEU A 72 -11.59 11.50 -4.46
N GLY A 73 -12.17 12.63 -4.89
CA GLY A 73 -12.03 13.91 -4.19
C GLY A 73 -12.56 13.85 -2.76
N GLU A 74 -13.75 13.30 -2.56
CA GLU A 74 -14.36 13.10 -1.24
C GLU A 74 -13.48 12.18 -0.37
N LEU A 75 -12.99 11.08 -0.93
CA LEU A 75 -12.14 10.12 -0.25
C LEU A 75 -10.82 10.76 0.22
N HIS A 76 -10.19 11.61 -0.59
CA HIS A 76 -8.97 12.33 -0.21
C HIS A 76 -9.18 13.30 0.95
N LEU A 77 -10.37 13.86 1.10
CA LEU A 77 -10.73 14.67 2.27
C LEU A 77 -10.85 13.82 3.53
N GLY A 78 -11.36 12.58 3.41
CA GLY A 78 -11.48 11.62 4.49
C GLY A 78 -10.18 10.86 4.83
N PHE A 79 -9.23 10.78 3.88
CA PHE A 79 -7.98 10.05 4.01
C PHE A 79 -6.93 10.82 4.81
N GLN A 80 -7.23 11.06 6.08
CA GLN A 80 -6.27 11.61 7.02
C GLN A 80 -6.08 10.62 8.17
N TRP A 81 -4.83 10.35 8.55
CA TRP A 81 -4.54 9.55 9.73
C TRP A 81 -4.86 10.31 11.00
N TYR A 82 -5.63 9.70 11.86
CA TYR A 82 -5.91 10.19 13.21
C TYR A 82 -5.32 9.23 14.23
N GLU A 83 -5.01 9.73 15.43
CA GLU A 83 -4.58 8.87 16.52
C GLU A 83 -5.66 7.81 16.79
N PRO A 84 -5.34 6.50 16.76
CA PRO A 84 -6.29 5.45 17.08
C PRO A 84 -6.89 5.60 18.47
N ASP A 85 -8.16 5.28 18.63
CA ASP A 85 -8.79 5.17 19.93
C ASP A 85 -8.27 3.94 20.71
N LEU A 86 -8.72 3.76 21.95
CA LEU A 86 -8.26 2.67 22.82
C LEU A 86 -8.54 1.30 22.22
N GLN A 87 -9.75 1.11 21.64
CA GLN A 87 -10.16 -0.16 21.03
C GLN A 87 -9.32 -0.47 19.78
N GLU A 88 -9.04 0.53 18.95
CA GLU A 88 -8.19 0.41 17.77
C GLU A 88 -6.73 0.09 18.15
N LYS A 89 -6.22 0.68 19.25
CA LYS A 89 -4.90 0.36 19.79
C LYS A 89 -4.82 -1.09 20.30
N GLU A 90 -5.84 -1.58 20.99
CA GLU A 90 -5.91 -2.97 21.45
C GLU A 90 -5.88 -3.96 20.27
N ILE A 91 -6.67 -3.70 19.22
CA ILE A 91 -6.66 -4.49 18.00
C ILE A 91 -5.24 -4.55 17.42
N PHE A 92 -4.58 -3.40 17.28
CA PHE A 92 -3.24 -3.33 16.70
C PHE A 92 -2.19 -4.03 17.56
N GLN A 93 -2.25 -3.88 18.88
CA GLN A 93 -1.33 -4.54 19.81
C GLN A 93 -1.47 -6.06 19.80
N LYS A 94 -2.68 -6.58 19.63
CA LYS A 94 -2.93 -8.02 19.51
C LYS A 94 -2.13 -8.61 18.34
N PHE A 95 -2.14 -7.93 17.20
CA PHE A 95 -1.38 -8.38 16.01
C PHE A 95 0.14 -8.25 16.16
N GLN A 96 0.63 -7.32 16.99
CA GLN A 96 2.07 -7.20 17.26
C GLN A 96 2.59 -8.29 18.20
N LYS A 97 1.76 -8.79 19.13
CA LYS A 97 2.16 -9.83 20.09
C LYS A 97 2.29 -11.21 19.45
N GLU A 98 1.58 -11.50 18.37
CA GLU A 98 1.69 -12.77 17.65
C GLU A 98 3.06 -12.94 16.95
N GLU A 99 3.80 -11.85 16.70
CA GLU A 99 5.16 -11.90 16.11
C GLU A 99 6.28 -12.11 17.16
N VAL A 100 6.01 -12.01 18.47
CA VAL A 100 7.06 -11.98 19.52
C VAL A 100 7.25 -13.33 20.21
N GLN A 101 6.67 -14.42 19.73
CA GLN A 101 6.85 -15.74 20.37
C GLN A 101 8.25 -16.40 20.18
N GLU A 102 9.24 -15.70 19.59
CA GLU A 102 10.60 -16.23 19.43
C GLU A 102 11.70 -15.49 20.20
N ILE A 103 11.37 -14.70 21.24
CA ILE A 103 12.41 -14.09 22.11
C ILE A 103 12.25 -14.59 23.55
N PRO A 104 13.33 -15.11 24.18
CA PRO A 104 13.29 -15.68 25.53
C PRO A 104 12.83 -14.64 26.56
N GLN A 105 11.93 -15.07 27.42
CA GLN A 105 11.44 -14.32 28.58
C GLN A 105 12.59 -14.04 29.55
N ASN A 106 13.16 -12.86 29.52
CA ASN A 106 13.84 -12.27 30.68
C ASN A 106 13.88 -10.75 30.54
N THR A 107 12.84 -10.09 30.97
CA THR A 107 12.86 -8.76 31.62
C THR A 107 11.43 -8.39 31.99
N GLN A 108 10.99 -8.81 33.16
CA GLN A 108 9.85 -8.22 33.84
C GLN A 108 10.27 -6.88 34.44
N GLN A 109 9.37 -5.93 34.30
CA GLN A 109 9.29 -4.59 34.91
C GLN A 109 9.66 -3.44 33.96
N SER A 110 8.61 -2.88 33.37
CA SER A 110 8.46 -1.41 33.38
C SER A 110 7.03 -1.05 32.93
N VAL A 111 6.33 -0.41 33.84
CA VAL A 111 5.27 0.60 33.70
C VAL A 111 4.60 0.67 32.33
N CYS A 112 3.27 0.48 32.31
CA CYS A 112 2.38 0.80 31.20
C CYS A 112 2.48 2.29 30.80
N GLU A 113 3.54 2.69 30.17
CA GLU A 113 3.52 3.87 29.32
C GLU A 113 2.64 3.52 28.10
N GLU A 114 1.56 4.25 27.93
CA GLU A 114 0.73 4.21 26.72
C GLU A 114 1.63 4.49 25.51
N LYS A 115 2.14 3.43 24.88
CA LYS A 115 2.94 3.57 23.66
C LYS A 115 2.05 4.17 22.58
N LYS A 116 2.15 5.49 22.40
CA LYS A 116 1.52 6.18 21.26
C LYS A 116 1.96 5.49 19.96
N MET A 117 1.01 5.24 19.08
CA MET A 117 1.31 4.72 17.74
C MET A 117 2.15 5.76 16.99
N ASP A 118 3.43 5.44 16.79
CA ASP A 118 4.35 6.33 16.11
C ASP A 118 4.11 6.26 14.58
N TRP A 119 3.37 7.25 14.06
CA TRP A 119 3.07 7.35 12.65
C TRP A 119 4.33 7.33 11.76
N THR A 120 5.43 7.86 12.21
CA THR A 120 6.67 7.88 11.41
C THR A 120 7.24 6.49 11.16
N LYS A 121 6.98 5.56 12.08
CA LYS A 121 7.35 4.14 11.93
C LYS A 121 6.33 3.34 11.12
N LEU A 122 5.06 3.76 11.11
CA LEU A 122 3.97 3.05 10.45
C LEU A 122 3.79 3.48 8.99
N SER A 123 3.98 4.76 8.70
CA SER A 123 3.78 5.30 7.35
C SER A 123 4.60 4.59 6.25
N PRO A 124 5.85 4.12 6.46
CA PRO A 124 6.59 3.35 5.47
C PRO A 124 5.96 2.00 5.11
N LEU A 125 5.11 1.44 5.98
CA LEU A 125 4.36 0.22 5.68
C LEU A 125 3.21 0.46 4.70
N LEU A 126 2.68 1.68 4.67
CA LEU A 126 1.56 2.07 3.80
C LEU A 126 2.05 2.65 2.47
N SER A 127 3.09 3.46 2.50
CA SER A 127 3.59 4.19 1.33
C SER A 127 5.11 4.18 1.31
N LYS A 128 5.67 4.03 0.11
CA LYS A 128 7.09 4.19 -0.14
C LYS A 128 7.35 5.60 -0.64
N ASN A 129 8.57 6.11 -0.39
CA ASN A 129 9.01 7.36 -0.98
C ASN A 129 9.01 7.25 -2.52
N PRO A 130 8.26 8.08 -3.26
CA PRO A 130 8.13 7.97 -4.71
C PRO A 130 9.48 8.13 -5.44
N LEU A 131 10.34 9.03 -4.98
CA LEU A 131 11.65 9.25 -5.58
C LEU A 131 12.56 8.02 -5.40
N GLU A 132 12.60 7.46 -4.21
CA GLU A 132 13.37 6.25 -3.93
C GLU A 132 12.84 5.04 -4.70
N GLU A 133 11.53 4.96 -4.88
CA GLU A 133 10.91 3.91 -5.70
C GLU A 133 11.33 4.04 -7.17
N MET A 134 11.34 5.25 -7.74
CA MET A 134 11.83 5.49 -9.09
C MET A 134 13.30 5.12 -9.26
N LYS A 135 14.16 5.57 -8.33
CA LYS A 135 15.58 5.19 -8.30
C LYS A 135 15.75 3.67 -8.21
N ARG A 136 14.91 2.99 -7.44
CA ARG A 136 14.90 1.53 -7.34
C ARG A 136 14.53 0.88 -8.68
N ARG A 137 13.48 1.37 -9.36
CA ARG A 137 13.07 0.85 -10.67
C ARG A 137 14.14 1.03 -11.73
N ASN A 138 14.85 2.16 -11.74
CA ASN A 138 15.97 2.38 -12.65
C ASN A 138 17.11 1.35 -12.42
N ARG A 139 17.41 1.06 -11.14
CA ARG A 139 18.38 -0.01 -10.80
C ARG A 139 17.90 -1.40 -11.23
N GLU A 140 16.61 -1.70 -11.09
CA GLU A 140 16.02 -2.97 -11.53
C GLU A 140 16.12 -3.12 -13.06
N MET A 141 15.83 -2.09 -13.84
CA MET A 141 16.01 -2.12 -15.29
C MET A 141 17.47 -2.45 -15.69
N LYS A 142 18.46 -1.85 -15.01
CA LYS A 142 19.89 -2.18 -15.22
C LYS A 142 20.19 -3.65 -14.93
N LYS A 143 19.61 -4.21 -13.86
CA LYS A 143 19.77 -5.64 -13.52
C LYS A 143 19.14 -6.55 -14.56
N VAL A 144 17.92 -6.22 -15.03
CA VAL A 144 17.21 -6.98 -16.07
C VAL A 144 18.02 -6.98 -17.36
N ARG A 145 18.54 -5.82 -17.79
CA ARG A 145 19.44 -5.74 -18.95
C ARG A 145 20.64 -6.66 -18.81
N SER A 146 21.31 -6.60 -17.66
CA SER A 146 22.51 -7.43 -17.40
C SER A 146 22.17 -8.91 -17.40
N PHE A 147 21.03 -9.30 -16.89
CA PHE A 147 20.55 -10.67 -16.92
C PHE A 147 20.27 -11.15 -18.35
N ILE A 148 19.51 -10.37 -19.13
CA ILE A 148 19.16 -10.71 -20.52
C ILE A 148 20.44 -10.82 -21.39
N ARG A 149 21.39 -9.89 -21.22
CA ARG A 149 22.66 -9.93 -22.00
C ARG A 149 23.44 -11.24 -21.82
N LYS A 150 23.36 -11.85 -20.64
CA LYS A 150 24.08 -13.10 -20.32
C LYS A 150 23.40 -14.35 -20.90
N ARG A 151 22.14 -14.26 -21.33
CA ARG A 151 21.42 -15.41 -21.90
C ARG A 151 21.96 -15.73 -23.30
N VAL A 152 22.16 -17.00 -23.58
CA VAL A 152 22.61 -17.51 -24.88
C VAL A 152 21.50 -17.31 -25.93
N ALA A 153 20.29 -17.80 -25.63
CA ALA A 153 19.11 -17.61 -26.47
C ALA A 153 18.20 -16.53 -25.87
N LYS A 154 17.75 -15.62 -26.73
CA LYS A 154 16.85 -14.52 -26.34
C LYS A 154 15.56 -14.63 -27.14
N ASN A 155 14.43 -14.41 -26.48
CA ASN A 155 13.15 -14.28 -27.17
C ASN A 155 13.01 -12.91 -27.83
N GLU A 156 11.93 -12.71 -28.59
CA GLU A 156 11.66 -11.47 -29.31
C GLU A 156 11.57 -10.26 -28.38
N PHE A 157 10.85 -10.39 -27.27
CA PHE A 157 10.73 -9.33 -26.26
C PHE A 157 12.09 -8.95 -25.67
N GLU A 158 12.93 -9.92 -25.31
CA GLU A 158 14.26 -9.68 -24.74
C GLU A 158 15.18 -8.97 -25.74
N SER A 159 15.10 -9.34 -27.01
CA SER A 159 15.86 -8.70 -28.11
C SER A 159 15.38 -7.26 -28.31
N TYR A 160 14.08 -7.02 -28.32
CA TYR A 160 13.49 -5.69 -28.41
C TYR A 160 13.86 -4.82 -27.21
N TYR A 161 13.79 -5.37 -25.99
CA TYR A 161 14.18 -4.68 -24.77
C TYR A 161 15.64 -4.20 -24.82
N LEU A 162 16.57 -5.06 -25.23
CA LEU A 162 17.98 -4.69 -25.34
C LEU A 162 18.21 -3.62 -26.40
N LYS A 163 17.49 -3.66 -27.51
CA LYS A 163 17.58 -2.68 -28.60
C LYS A 163 17.21 -1.27 -28.13
N HIS A 164 16.16 -1.17 -27.32
CA HIS A 164 15.61 0.12 -26.88
C HIS A 164 16.05 0.54 -25.47
N TYR A 165 16.84 -0.28 -24.79
CA TYR A 165 17.19 -0.07 -23.38
C TYR A 165 17.85 1.28 -23.11
N GLU A 166 18.82 1.71 -23.94
CA GLU A 166 19.59 2.93 -23.68
C GLU A 166 18.69 4.18 -23.73
N GLU A 167 17.77 4.22 -24.70
CA GLU A 167 16.80 5.32 -24.81
C GLU A 167 15.84 5.35 -23.62
N ILE A 168 15.24 4.20 -23.29
CA ILE A 168 14.31 4.11 -22.16
C ILE A 168 15.00 4.43 -20.84
N ALA A 169 16.21 3.91 -20.63
CA ALA A 169 16.96 4.17 -19.41
C ALA A 169 17.34 5.64 -19.27
N TRP A 170 17.75 6.29 -20.36
CA TRP A 170 18.03 7.72 -20.36
C TRP A 170 16.80 8.56 -20.02
N GLN A 171 15.65 8.26 -20.64
CA GLN A 171 14.38 8.94 -20.32
C GLN A 171 13.99 8.73 -18.86
N ALA A 172 14.09 7.51 -18.33
CA ALA A 172 13.77 7.20 -16.95
C ALA A 172 14.69 7.93 -15.94
N GLU A 173 15.98 8.06 -16.25
CA GLU A 173 16.92 8.83 -15.44
C GLU A 173 16.60 10.33 -15.49
N LYS A 174 16.30 10.89 -16.68
CA LYS A 174 15.88 12.28 -16.84
C LYS A 174 14.62 12.62 -16.05
N VAL A 175 13.60 11.78 -16.12
CA VAL A 175 12.36 11.96 -15.34
C VAL A 175 12.68 11.93 -13.85
N THR A 176 13.52 11.01 -13.40
CA THR A 176 13.92 10.90 -11.99
C THR A 176 14.63 12.16 -11.50
N GLU A 177 15.59 12.70 -12.31
CA GLU A 177 16.27 13.97 -12.01
C GLU A 177 15.30 15.15 -11.94
N GLN A 178 14.35 15.24 -12.87
CA GLN A 178 13.35 16.32 -12.90
C GLN A 178 12.47 16.27 -11.64
N ILE A 179 12.01 15.09 -11.24
CA ILE A 179 11.21 14.90 -10.03
C ILE A 179 12.02 15.24 -8.77
N GLU A 180 13.29 14.86 -8.71
CA GLU A 180 14.17 15.20 -7.60
C GLU A 180 14.31 16.74 -7.46
N ARG A 181 14.47 17.45 -8.57
CA ARG A 181 14.58 18.92 -8.59
C ARG A 181 13.26 19.65 -8.35
N SER A 182 12.12 18.99 -8.59
CA SER A 182 10.78 19.59 -8.42
C SER A 182 10.31 19.74 -6.98
N GLY A 183 11.09 19.29 -5.99
CA GLY A 183 10.69 19.32 -4.58
C GLY A 183 9.79 18.17 -4.16
N CYS A 184 9.73 17.09 -4.94
CA CYS A 184 8.94 15.88 -4.62
C CYS A 184 9.26 15.34 -3.23
N GLN A 185 10.53 15.36 -2.82
CA GLN A 185 10.95 14.92 -1.48
C GLN A 185 10.28 15.75 -0.37
N ASN A 186 10.28 17.07 -0.50
CA ASN A 186 9.65 17.97 0.48
C ASN A 186 8.14 17.75 0.54
N LEU A 187 7.51 17.49 -0.62
CA LEU A 187 6.07 17.18 -0.70
C LEU A 187 5.76 15.87 0.03
N TYR A 188 6.56 14.83 -0.19
CA TYR A 188 6.43 13.54 0.49
C TYR A 188 6.59 13.70 2.02
N GLU A 189 7.64 14.37 2.47
CA GLU A 189 7.88 14.62 3.90
C GLU A 189 6.77 15.44 4.55
N ARG A 190 6.25 16.43 3.82
CA ARG A 190 5.08 17.20 4.28
C ARG A 190 3.85 16.31 4.41
N SER A 191 3.58 15.43 3.43
CA SER A 191 2.42 14.53 3.51
C SER A 191 2.50 13.57 4.72
N ILE A 192 3.72 13.10 5.04
CA ILE A 192 3.95 12.28 6.25
C ILE A 192 3.69 13.09 7.53
N ARG A 193 4.21 14.32 7.62
CA ARG A 193 3.96 15.20 8.78
C ARG A 193 2.48 15.52 8.96
N GLU A 194 1.79 15.83 7.86
CA GLU A 194 0.37 16.16 7.85
C GLU A 194 -0.53 14.92 7.93
N ARG A 195 0.06 13.72 7.96
CA ARG A 195 -0.64 12.43 8.05
C ARG A 195 -1.67 12.21 6.93
N LYS A 196 -1.39 12.78 5.75
CA LYS A 196 -2.25 12.64 4.57
C LYS A 196 -1.97 11.33 3.85
N MET A 197 -3.02 10.74 3.33
CA MET A 197 -2.95 9.49 2.58
C MET A 197 -3.63 9.64 1.22
N LEU A 198 -3.23 8.79 0.31
CA LEU A 198 -3.85 8.64 -1.01
C LEU A 198 -4.28 7.19 -1.20
N HIS A 199 -5.27 6.96 -2.05
CA HIS A 199 -5.68 5.60 -2.43
C HIS A 199 -4.52 4.83 -3.07
N GLY A 200 -3.74 5.46 -3.93
CA GLY A 200 -2.52 4.92 -4.52
C GLY A 200 -2.72 3.96 -5.70
N ASP A 201 -3.92 3.41 -5.87
CA ASP A 201 -4.28 2.50 -6.98
C ASP A 201 -5.75 2.69 -7.38
N TYR A 202 -6.15 3.94 -7.56
CA TYR A 202 -7.52 4.28 -7.93
C TYR A 202 -7.72 4.13 -9.43
N ASN A 203 -8.15 2.96 -9.84
CA ASN A 203 -8.49 2.63 -11.22
C ASN A 203 -9.92 2.06 -11.28
N TYR A 204 -10.46 1.91 -12.49
CA TYR A 204 -11.86 1.52 -12.69
C TYR A 204 -12.22 0.13 -12.11
N HIS A 205 -11.27 -0.81 -12.05
CA HIS A 205 -11.48 -2.12 -11.43
C HIS A 205 -11.62 -2.05 -9.90
N ASN A 206 -11.12 -0.97 -9.30
CA ASN A 206 -11.17 -0.74 -7.86
C ASN A 206 -12.32 0.20 -7.45
N VAL A 207 -13.22 0.52 -8.38
CA VAL A 207 -14.38 1.39 -8.16
C VAL A 207 -15.65 0.68 -8.58
N MET A 208 -16.54 0.48 -7.60
CA MET A 208 -17.86 -0.09 -7.83
C MET A 208 -18.89 1.02 -7.91
N ILE A 209 -19.74 0.95 -8.92
CA ILE A 209 -20.92 1.82 -9.09
C ILE A 209 -22.11 1.04 -8.55
N LEU A 210 -22.76 1.59 -7.52
CA LEU A 210 -23.93 1.02 -6.85
C LEU A 210 -25.21 1.62 -7.39
#